data_78d456bc9c324c0ae4cf7f76d9969622
#
_entry.id   78d456bc9c324c0ae4cf7f76d9969622
#
_cell.length_a   1.000
_cell.length_b   1.000
_cell.length_c   1.000
_cell.angle_alpha   90.00
_cell.angle_beta   90.00
_cell.angle_gamma   90.00
#
_symmetry.space_group_name_H-M   'P 1'
#
loop_
_entity.id
_entity.type
_entity.pdbx_description
1 polymer ?
#
loop_
_entity_poly.entity_id
_entity_poly.type
_entity_poly.pdbx_seq_one_letter_code
_entity_poly.pdbx_strand_id
1 'polypeptide(L)'
;DLSALPTPQGNRGANIADMAAYNEKINPFKNGITPEAEAAWENRYLDFFKLFLKHKDKITRVTLWGVSDAGSWKNNFPVRGRTDYPLFFDRQYNPKKIVQLVIDEASK
;
A
#
# COMPACT_ATOMS: atom_id res chain seq x y z
N ASP A 1 -3.46 1.43 5.79
CA ASP A 1 -2.78 0.78 4.64
C ASP A 1 -2.28 1.85 3.67
N LEU A 2 -1.03 1.77 3.29
CA LEU A 2 -0.44 2.70 2.34
C LEU A 2 -0.59 2.16 0.91
N SER A 3 -1.34 2.89 0.08
CA SER A 3 -1.48 2.57 -1.34
C SER A 3 -0.16 2.82 -2.07
N ALA A 4 0.18 1.95 -3.01
CA ALA A 4 1.26 2.18 -3.97
C ALA A 4 0.79 2.98 -5.19
N LEU A 5 -0.50 3.23 -5.31
CA LEU A 5 -1.11 3.88 -6.48
C LEU A 5 -1.23 5.40 -6.30
N PRO A 6 -1.23 6.14 -7.41
CA PRO A 6 -1.43 7.58 -7.35
C PRO A 6 -2.84 7.93 -6.86
N THR A 7 -2.93 9.02 -6.10
CA THR A 7 -4.21 9.58 -5.68
C THR A 7 -4.81 10.38 -6.84
N PRO A 8 -6.07 10.12 -7.21
CA PRO A 8 -6.74 10.92 -8.24
C PRO A 8 -6.84 12.38 -7.78
N GLN A 9 -6.25 13.28 -8.55
CA GLN A 9 -6.27 14.70 -8.22
C GLN A 9 -7.60 15.34 -8.59
N GLY A 10 -8.09 16.20 -7.70
CA GLY A 10 -9.28 17.00 -7.96
C GLY A 10 -10.60 16.27 -7.74
N ASN A 11 -10.61 15.00 -7.39
CA ASN A 11 -11.82 14.23 -7.16
C ASN A 11 -11.92 13.73 -5.72
N ARG A 12 -12.99 14.11 -5.07
CA ARG A 12 -13.38 13.59 -3.76
C ARG A 12 -14.16 12.28 -3.85
N GLY A 13 -14.42 11.81 -5.06
CA GLY A 13 -15.05 10.53 -5.35
C GLY A 13 -14.77 10.18 -6.80
N ALA A 14 -14.38 8.95 -7.06
CA ALA A 14 -14.22 8.47 -8.42
C ALA A 14 -15.58 8.13 -8.98
N ASN A 15 -16.00 8.80 -10.05
CA ASN A 15 -17.13 8.34 -10.83
C ASN A 15 -16.66 7.42 -11.96
N ILE A 16 -17.59 6.66 -12.54
CA ILE A 16 -17.26 5.66 -13.56
C ILE A 16 -16.66 6.29 -14.83
N ALA A 17 -17.07 7.50 -15.17
CA ALA A 17 -16.53 8.21 -16.33
C ALA A 17 -15.06 8.60 -16.12
N ASP A 18 -14.71 9.02 -14.90
CA ASP A 18 -13.34 9.34 -14.56
C ASP A 18 -12.45 8.09 -14.58
N MET A 19 -12.96 6.95 -14.16
CA MET A 19 -12.24 5.67 -14.23
C MET A 19 -11.86 5.31 -15.67
N ALA A 20 -12.76 5.47 -16.63
CA ALA A 20 -12.50 5.17 -18.02
C ALA A 20 -11.43 6.10 -18.62
N ALA A 21 -11.47 7.38 -18.25
CA ALA A 21 -10.51 8.38 -18.74
C ALA A 21 -9.11 8.25 -18.13
N TYR A 22 -9.01 7.70 -16.91
CA TYR A 22 -7.77 7.66 -16.14
C TYR A 22 -7.20 6.26 -15.93
N ASN A 23 -7.72 5.25 -16.59
CA ASN A 23 -7.39 3.85 -16.31
C ASN A 23 -5.87 3.59 -16.26
N GLU A 24 -5.10 4.04 -17.25
CA GLU A 24 -3.65 3.85 -17.26
C GLU A 24 -2.91 4.74 -16.26
N LYS A 25 -3.42 5.94 -16.00
CA LYS A 25 -2.77 6.89 -15.08
C LYS A 25 -2.99 6.56 -13.62
N ILE A 26 -4.17 6.05 -13.27
CA ILE A 26 -4.52 5.77 -11.88
C ILE A 26 -4.44 4.28 -11.52
N ASN A 27 -4.20 3.42 -12.50
CA ASN A 27 -3.94 1.99 -12.30
C ASN A 27 -2.69 1.54 -13.06
N PRO A 28 -1.51 2.15 -12.78
CA PRO A 28 -0.31 1.92 -13.58
C PRO A 28 0.32 0.55 -13.39
N PHE A 29 -0.03 -0.18 -12.32
CA PHE A 29 0.62 -1.43 -11.96
C PHE A 29 -0.29 -2.65 -12.14
N LYS A 30 -1.17 -2.59 -13.11
CA LYS A 30 -2.11 -3.68 -13.43
C LYS A 30 -1.40 -5.02 -13.66
N ASN A 31 -0.23 -4.98 -14.28
CA ASN A 31 0.56 -6.17 -14.63
C ASN A 31 1.79 -6.37 -13.72
N GLY A 32 1.87 -5.65 -12.64
CA GLY A 32 2.96 -5.71 -11.67
C GLY A 32 3.46 -4.33 -11.27
N ILE A 33 3.93 -4.22 -10.04
CA ILE A 33 4.52 -2.99 -9.53
C ILE A 33 5.96 -2.86 -10.02
N THR A 34 6.39 -1.63 -10.32
CA THR A 34 7.78 -1.38 -10.70
C THR A 34 8.71 -1.45 -9.48
N PRO A 35 10.01 -1.81 -9.67
CA PRO A 35 10.97 -1.81 -8.56
C PRO A 35 11.09 -0.46 -7.87
N GLU A 36 11.01 0.63 -8.61
CA GLU A 36 11.08 2.00 -8.09
C GLU A 36 9.89 2.33 -7.19
N ALA A 37 8.68 1.98 -7.64
CA ALA A 37 7.46 2.21 -6.87
C ALA A 37 7.41 1.33 -5.62
N GLU A 38 7.86 0.09 -5.73
CA GLU A 38 7.93 -0.82 -4.59
C GLU A 38 8.93 -0.33 -3.54
N ALA A 39 10.10 0.14 -3.95
CA ALA A 39 11.10 0.71 -3.05
C ALA A 39 10.58 1.96 -2.35
N ALA A 40 9.89 2.85 -3.05
CA ALA A 40 9.29 4.05 -2.46
C ALA A 40 8.21 3.67 -1.43
N TRP A 41 7.39 2.69 -1.73
CA TRP A 41 6.36 2.16 -0.83
C TRP A 41 6.97 1.53 0.43
N GLU A 42 8.02 0.70 0.27
CA GLU A 42 8.74 0.10 1.39
C GLU A 42 9.36 1.14 2.31
N ASN A 43 10.05 2.13 1.74
CA ASN A 43 10.68 3.20 2.50
C ASN A 43 9.65 3.99 3.29
N ARG A 44 8.51 4.29 2.71
CA ARG A 44 7.44 5.02 3.38
C ARG A 44 6.86 4.23 4.56
N TYR A 45 6.60 2.94 4.37
CA TYR A 45 6.17 2.08 5.48
C TYR A 45 7.23 2.00 6.58
N LEU A 46 8.48 1.84 6.21
CA LEU A 46 9.56 1.75 7.17
C LEU A 46 9.69 3.04 7.99
N ASP A 47 9.56 4.19 7.35
CA ASP A 47 9.56 5.49 8.06
C ASP A 47 8.43 5.58 9.08
N PHE A 48 7.23 5.12 8.72
CA PHE A 48 6.11 5.06 9.66
C PHE A 48 6.40 4.11 10.82
N PHE A 49 6.95 2.93 10.56
CA PHE A 49 7.28 1.98 11.62
C PHE A 49 8.39 2.49 12.54
N LYS A 50 9.38 3.19 12.01
CA LYS A 50 10.38 3.88 12.84
C LYS A 50 9.73 4.89 13.77
N LEU A 51 8.76 5.65 13.25
CA LEU A 51 8.01 6.62 14.06
C LEU A 51 7.16 5.91 15.12
N PHE A 52 6.49 4.83 14.78
CA PHE A 52 5.70 4.04 15.73
C PHE A 52 6.58 3.47 16.84
N LEU A 53 7.76 2.94 16.51
CA LEU A 53 8.71 2.41 17.48
C LEU A 53 9.26 3.51 18.39
N LYS A 54 9.49 4.71 17.86
CA LYS A 54 9.89 5.88 18.67
C LYS A 54 8.85 6.20 19.74
N HIS A 55 7.58 5.96 19.45
CA HIS A 55 6.47 6.23 20.36
C HIS A 55 5.83 4.96 20.94
N LYS A 56 6.60 3.90 21.06
CA LYS A 56 6.11 2.59 21.55
C LYS A 56 5.57 2.62 22.99
N ASP A 57 5.92 3.64 23.76
CA ASP A 57 5.36 3.88 25.08
C ASP A 57 3.88 4.28 25.03
N LYS A 58 3.42 4.77 23.89
CA LYS A 58 2.04 5.25 23.67
C LYS A 58 1.26 4.42 22.65
N ILE A 59 1.96 3.78 21.74
CA ILE A 59 1.36 2.97 20.67
C ILE A 59 1.48 1.50 21.05
N THR A 60 0.35 0.86 21.32
CA THR A 60 0.32 -0.54 21.73
C THR A 60 0.12 -1.51 20.57
N ARG A 61 -0.37 -1.03 19.44
CA ARG A 61 -0.67 -1.88 18.29
C ARG A 61 -0.73 -1.07 17.00
N VAL A 62 -0.27 -1.68 15.91
CA VAL A 62 -0.48 -1.20 14.56
C VAL A 62 -1.25 -2.29 13.81
N THR A 63 -2.36 -1.93 13.18
CA THR A 63 -3.21 -2.89 12.49
C THR A 63 -3.28 -2.52 11.01
N LEU A 64 -2.93 -3.47 10.14
CA LEU A 64 -3.20 -3.38 8.71
C LEU A 64 -4.56 -4.01 8.43
N TRP A 65 -5.28 -3.45 7.47
CA TRP A 65 -6.64 -3.90 7.17
C TRP A 65 -6.64 -4.98 6.10
N GLY A 66 -6.02 -6.10 6.42
CA GLY A 66 -5.91 -7.27 5.56
C GLY A 66 -4.54 -7.91 5.62
N VAL A 67 -4.37 -8.98 4.89
CA VAL A 67 -3.14 -9.78 4.85
C VAL A 67 -2.48 -9.66 3.47
N SER A 68 -3.18 -10.09 2.42
CA SER A 68 -2.67 -10.14 1.05
C SER A 68 -3.24 -9.00 0.20
N ASP A 69 -2.43 -8.53 -0.72
CA ASP A 69 -2.85 -7.52 -1.72
C ASP A 69 -4.09 -7.95 -2.50
N ALA A 70 -4.29 -9.25 -2.70
CA ALA A 70 -5.45 -9.76 -3.42
C ALA A 70 -6.78 -9.41 -2.74
N GLY A 71 -6.79 -9.38 -1.42
CA GLY A 71 -7.97 -9.10 -0.61
C GLY A 71 -8.08 -7.66 -0.13
N SER A 72 -7.21 -6.76 -0.57
CA SER A 72 -7.20 -5.39 -0.09
C SER A 72 -8.41 -4.59 -0.56
N TRP A 73 -9.02 -3.85 0.36
CA TRP A 73 -10.07 -2.90 0.05
C TRP A 73 -9.60 -1.76 -0.87
N LYS A 74 -8.29 -1.48 -0.88
CA LYS A 74 -7.67 -0.46 -1.72
C LYS A 74 -7.74 -0.77 -3.22
N ASN A 75 -7.99 -2.01 -3.59
CA ASN A 75 -8.22 -2.36 -4.98
C ASN A 75 -9.53 -1.74 -5.53
N ASN A 76 -10.44 -1.38 -4.65
CA ASN A 76 -11.77 -0.90 -5.03
C ASN A 76 -12.12 0.47 -4.45
N PHE A 77 -11.24 1.07 -3.67
CA PHE A 77 -11.45 2.38 -3.08
C PHE A 77 -10.15 3.19 -3.03
N PRO A 78 -10.14 4.46 -3.38
CA PRO A 78 -11.27 5.30 -3.83
C PRO A 78 -11.72 5.01 -5.27
N VAL A 79 -10.98 4.22 -6.02
CA VAL A 79 -11.29 3.87 -7.41
C VAL A 79 -11.49 2.36 -7.51
N ARG A 80 -12.64 1.95 -8.04
CA ARG A 80 -12.96 0.53 -8.20
C ARG A 80 -12.13 -0.11 -9.31
N GLY A 81 -11.65 -1.33 -9.06
CA GLY A 81 -10.98 -2.16 -10.07
C GLY A 81 -9.51 -1.83 -10.29
N ARG A 82 -8.86 -1.17 -9.34
CA ARG A 82 -7.41 -0.97 -9.40
C ARG A 82 -6.65 -2.18 -8.86
N THR A 83 -5.40 -2.31 -9.28
CA THR A 83 -4.47 -3.31 -8.76
C THR A 83 -3.49 -2.61 -7.83
N ASP A 84 -3.80 -2.63 -6.53
CA ASP A 84 -2.96 -2.02 -5.50
C ASP A 84 -2.09 -3.05 -4.79
N TYR A 85 -1.07 -2.56 -4.10
CA TYR A 85 -0.05 -3.37 -3.42
C TYR A 85 0.19 -2.87 -1.98
N PRO A 86 -0.87 -2.66 -1.18
CA PRO A 86 -0.74 -1.92 0.08
C PRO A 86 -0.40 -2.78 1.29
N LEU A 87 -0.42 -4.11 1.17
CA LEU A 87 -0.29 -5.01 2.30
C LEU A 87 1.07 -5.73 2.31
N PHE A 88 1.35 -6.43 3.40
CA PHE A 88 2.67 -7.02 3.64
C PHE A 88 2.87 -8.37 2.95
N PHE A 89 1.80 -8.98 2.45
CA PHE A 89 1.87 -10.21 1.68
C PHE A 89 1.35 -9.96 0.26
N ASP A 90 2.02 -10.57 -0.71
CA ASP A 90 1.64 -10.43 -2.11
C ASP A 90 0.39 -11.27 -2.46
N ARG A 91 -0.01 -11.24 -3.73
CA ARG A 91 -1.22 -11.97 -4.18
C ARG A 91 -1.10 -13.48 -4.09
N GLN A 92 0.10 -14.01 -3.96
CA GLN A 92 0.39 -15.42 -3.74
C GLN A 92 0.61 -15.75 -2.26
N TYR A 93 0.33 -14.81 -1.36
CA TYR A 93 0.51 -14.94 0.09
C TYR A 93 1.97 -15.14 0.52
N ASN A 94 2.92 -14.69 -0.29
CA ASN A 94 4.33 -14.64 0.09
C ASN A 94 4.62 -13.33 0.82
N PRO A 95 5.45 -13.37 1.90
CA PRO A 95 5.81 -12.14 2.60
C PRO A 95 6.68 -11.26 1.69
N LYS A 96 6.38 -9.98 1.67
CA LYS A 96 7.20 -8.99 1.00
C LYS A 96 8.41 -8.63 1.86
N LYS A 97 9.43 -8.02 1.25
CA LYS A 97 10.63 -7.56 1.93
C LYS A 97 10.34 -6.66 3.13
N ILE A 98 9.25 -5.89 3.08
CA ILE A 98 8.86 -5.00 4.19
C ILE A 98 8.68 -5.75 5.51
N VAL A 99 8.22 -7.00 5.48
CA VAL A 99 8.06 -7.81 6.69
C VAL A 99 9.39 -7.95 7.42
N GLN A 100 10.44 -8.33 6.71
CA GLN A 100 11.76 -8.48 7.31
C GLN A 100 12.34 -7.12 7.75
N LEU A 101 12.15 -6.09 6.94
CA LEU A 101 12.63 -4.73 7.28
C LEU A 101 12.01 -4.23 8.59
N VAL A 102 10.72 -4.46 8.80
CA VAL A 102 10.03 -4.06 10.03
C VAL A 102 10.52 -4.88 11.22
N ILE A 103 10.71 -6.19 11.05
CA ILE A 103 11.24 -7.06 12.10
C ILE A 103 12.65 -6.61 12.50
N ASP A 104 13.51 -6.35 11.54
CA ASP A 104 14.89 -5.90 11.79
C ASP A 104 14.91 -4.57 12.52
N GLU A 105 14.04 -3.64 12.15
CA GLU A 105 13.94 -2.33 12.81
C GLU A 105 13.44 -2.47 14.25
N ALA A 106 12.46 -3.34 14.49
CA ALA A 106 11.92 -3.58 15.83
C ALA A 106 12.90 -4.32 16.75
N SER A 107 13.89 -4.99 16.18
CA SER A 107 14.89 -5.78 16.92
C SER A 107 16.15 -4.98 17.30
N LYS A 108 16.21 -3.73 16.88
CA LYS A 108 17.34 -2.83 17.23
C LYS A 108 17.31 -2.35 18.68
#